data_3e4c0a07b4584b32894a41217b027f04
#
_entry.id   3e4c0a07b4584b32894a41217b027f04
#
_cell.length_a   1.000
_cell.length_b   1.000
_cell.length_c   1.000
_cell.angle_alpha   90.00
_cell.angle_beta   90.00
_cell.angle_gamma   90.00
#
_symmetry.space_group_name_H-M   'P 1'
#
loop_
_entity.id
_entity.type
_entity.pdbx_description
1 polymer ?
#
loop_
_entity_poly.entity_id
_entity_poly.type
_entity_poly.pdbx_seq_one_letter_code
_entity_poly.pdbx_strand_id
1 'polypeptide(L)'
;MKKSVSYIICLFLAWWYLGVCAQDTVKVSLVFLENSETLTFDENRLPDAQMLRGNVRFRHDSVLMYCDSAYFFEKDNSLHAFGHVHMVQGDTLEGFGDILFYNGNTKLARLRRNVRLI
;
A
#
# COMPACT_ATOMS: atom_id res chain seq x y z
N MET A 1 7.65 49.96 26.21
CA MET A 1 8.16 49.69 24.88
C MET A 1 8.86 48.36 24.77
N LYS A 2 9.65 47.93 25.72
CA LYS A 2 10.34 46.64 25.67
C LYS A 2 9.41 45.45 25.80
N LYS A 3 8.22 45.60 26.38
CA LYS A 3 7.25 44.52 26.55
C LYS A 3 6.54 44.13 25.27
N SER A 4 6.36 45.04 24.33
CA SER A 4 5.66 44.73 23.06
C SER A 4 6.52 43.89 22.11
N VAL A 5 7.83 44.00 22.17
CA VAL A 5 8.74 43.26 21.34
C VAL A 5 8.78 41.77 21.77
N SER A 6 8.74 41.48 23.08
CA SER A 6 8.74 40.11 23.55
C SER A 6 7.43 39.37 23.24
N TYR A 7 6.31 40.07 23.21
CA TYR A 7 5.02 39.48 22.78
C TYR A 7 5.02 39.08 21.31
N ILE A 8 5.61 39.89 20.45
CA ILE A 8 5.73 39.59 19.02
C ILE A 8 6.59 38.38 18.81
N ILE A 9 7.68 38.20 19.54
CA ILE A 9 8.57 37.02 19.46
C ILE A 9 7.85 35.77 19.92
N CYS A 10 7.05 35.82 20.98
CA CYS A 10 6.27 34.66 21.44
C CYS A 10 5.22 34.23 20.44
N LEU A 11 4.54 35.19 19.79
CA LEU A 11 3.57 34.88 18.75
C LEU A 11 4.24 34.23 17.53
N PHE A 12 5.42 34.68 17.17
CA PHE A 12 6.16 34.12 16.07
C PHE A 12 6.60 32.65 16.34
N LEU A 13 7.04 32.37 17.57
CA LEU A 13 7.40 31.02 18.00
C LEU A 13 6.21 30.08 18.04
N ALA A 14 5.06 30.56 18.49
CA ALA A 14 3.83 29.77 18.51
C ALA A 14 3.38 29.37 17.10
N TRP A 15 3.52 30.25 16.14
CA TRP A 15 3.17 29.95 14.76
C TRP A 15 4.12 28.93 14.13
N TRP A 16 5.37 28.96 14.48
CA TRP A 16 6.34 27.98 14.04
C TRP A 16 5.98 26.59 14.54
N TYR A 17 5.50 26.46 15.76
CA TYR A 17 5.05 25.18 16.31
C TYR A 17 3.86 24.60 15.55
N LEU A 18 2.90 25.41 15.17
CA LEU A 18 1.75 24.97 14.39
C LEU A 18 2.13 24.46 13.00
N GLY A 19 3.15 25.05 12.38
CA GLY A 19 3.66 24.59 11.09
C GLY A 19 4.30 23.20 11.14
N VAL A 20 4.97 22.84 12.24
CA VAL A 20 5.60 21.54 12.41
C VAL A 20 4.57 20.43 12.61
N CYS A 21 3.49 20.69 13.35
CA CYS A 21 2.42 19.70 13.56
C CYS A 21 1.68 19.31 12.28
N ALA A 22 1.62 20.21 11.29
CA ALA A 22 0.92 19.94 10.04
C ALA A 22 1.68 19.01 9.09
N GLN A 23 2.97 18.74 9.34
CA GLN A 23 3.80 17.89 8.47
C GLN A 23 3.83 16.43 8.89
N ASP A 24 3.27 16.07 10.03
CA ASP A 24 3.40 14.73 10.62
C ASP A 24 2.31 13.74 10.18
N THR A 25 1.54 14.00 9.13
CA THR A 25 0.28 13.31 8.97
C THR A 25 0.22 12.22 7.89
N VAL A 26 1.28 11.93 7.13
CA VAL A 26 1.14 10.91 6.08
C VAL A 26 2.33 9.97 6.06
N LYS A 27 2.19 8.83 6.73
CA LYS A 27 3.04 7.67 6.49
C LYS A 27 2.26 6.65 5.67
N VAL A 28 2.64 6.50 4.41
CA VAL A 28 2.09 5.46 3.54
C VAL A 28 2.96 4.22 3.73
N SER A 29 2.34 3.12 4.13
CA SER A 29 3.04 1.84 4.21
C SER A 29 3.16 1.21 2.83
N LEU A 30 4.28 0.53 2.58
CA LEU A 30 4.54 -0.12 1.30
C LEU A 30 4.07 -1.56 1.31
N VAL A 31 3.59 -2.02 0.17
CA VAL A 31 3.31 -3.44 -0.06
C VAL A 31 4.62 -4.18 -0.21
N PHE A 32 4.79 -5.29 0.51
CA PHE A 32 5.98 -6.13 0.43
C PHE A 32 5.68 -7.42 -0.30
N LEU A 33 6.56 -7.78 -1.23
CA LEU A 33 6.58 -9.11 -1.83
C LEU A 33 7.32 -10.05 -0.87
N GLU A 34 6.61 -11.01 -0.30
CA GLU A 34 7.22 -11.97 0.63
C GLU A 34 7.74 -13.23 -0.06
N ASN A 35 7.05 -13.70 -1.11
CA ASN A 35 7.42 -14.92 -1.80
C ASN A 35 6.99 -14.90 -3.25
N SER A 36 7.83 -15.45 -4.11
CA SER A 36 7.54 -15.72 -5.52
C SER A 36 8.58 -16.72 -6.04
N GLU A 37 8.16 -17.67 -6.87
CA GLU A 37 9.11 -18.61 -7.46
C GLU A 37 9.91 -17.96 -8.59
N THR A 38 9.29 -17.09 -9.37
CA THR A 38 9.96 -16.36 -10.45
C THR A 38 9.60 -14.89 -10.40
N LEU A 39 10.56 -14.06 -10.82
CA LEU A 39 10.37 -12.63 -10.97
C LEU A 39 10.99 -12.21 -12.30
N THR A 40 10.19 -11.62 -13.18
CA THR A 40 10.64 -11.13 -14.49
C THR A 40 10.10 -9.75 -14.78
N PHE A 41 10.75 -9.06 -15.73
CA PHE A 41 10.29 -7.77 -16.23
C PHE A 41 10.01 -7.90 -17.72
N ASP A 42 8.89 -7.35 -18.18
CA ASP A 42 8.60 -7.21 -19.60
C ASP A 42 8.63 -5.72 -19.96
N GLU A 43 9.79 -5.24 -20.39
CA GLU A 43 10.00 -3.83 -20.70
C GLU A 43 9.17 -3.35 -21.87
N ASN A 44 8.73 -4.24 -22.74
CA ASN A 44 7.96 -3.88 -23.94
C ASN A 44 6.47 -3.74 -23.67
N ARG A 45 5.93 -4.51 -22.72
CA ARG A 45 4.50 -4.50 -22.40
C ARG A 45 4.17 -3.70 -21.16
N LEU A 46 4.90 -3.94 -20.07
CA LEU A 46 4.66 -3.33 -18.78
C LEU A 46 6.00 -2.95 -18.14
N PRO A 47 6.61 -1.83 -18.58
CA PRO A 47 7.97 -1.48 -18.15
C PRO A 47 8.09 -1.22 -16.64
N ASP A 48 7.00 -0.84 -15.98
CA ASP A 48 7.01 -0.52 -14.55
C ASP A 48 6.50 -1.67 -13.67
N ALA A 49 6.20 -2.84 -14.26
CA ALA A 49 5.64 -3.96 -13.53
C ALA A 49 6.65 -5.10 -13.39
N GLN A 50 6.71 -5.67 -12.19
CA GLN A 50 7.35 -6.94 -11.94
C GLN A 50 6.34 -8.05 -12.19
N MET A 51 6.69 -9.02 -13.03
CA MET A 51 5.86 -10.18 -13.31
C MET A 51 6.27 -11.31 -12.37
N LEU A 52 5.36 -11.77 -11.54
CA LEU A 52 5.60 -12.77 -10.52
C LEU A 52 4.77 -14.02 -10.79
N ARG A 53 5.36 -15.18 -10.62
CA ARG A 53 4.70 -16.47 -10.82
C ARG A 53 5.13 -17.47 -9.76
N GLY A 54 4.18 -18.30 -9.37
CA GLY A 54 4.39 -19.42 -8.46
C GLY A 54 4.38 -19.03 -7.00
N ASN A 55 3.36 -19.45 -6.29
CA ASN A 55 3.18 -19.24 -4.84
C ASN A 55 3.46 -17.80 -4.42
N VAL A 56 2.84 -16.86 -5.13
CA VAL A 56 3.05 -15.44 -4.91
C VAL A 56 2.36 -15.04 -3.62
N ARG A 57 3.09 -14.33 -2.75
CA ARG A 57 2.55 -13.81 -1.50
C ARG A 57 3.02 -12.39 -1.26
N PHE A 58 2.05 -11.53 -0.97
CA PHE A 58 2.29 -10.14 -0.60
C PHE A 58 1.83 -9.87 0.81
N ARG A 59 2.48 -8.93 1.46
CA ARG A 59 2.05 -8.41 2.77
C ARG A 59 1.91 -6.89 2.71
N HIS A 60 0.83 -6.40 3.27
CA HIS A 60 0.63 -4.97 3.47
C HIS A 60 -0.02 -4.75 4.84
N ASP A 61 0.76 -4.28 5.82
CA ASP A 61 0.34 -4.15 7.22
C ASP A 61 -0.17 -5.50 7.77
N SER A 62 -1.45 -5.58 8.11
CA SER A 62 -2.08 -6.81 8.60
C SER A 62 -2.72 -7.65 7.49
N VAL A 63 -2.59 -7.24 6.23
CA VAL A 63 -3.20 -7.92 5.09
C VAL A 63 -2.19 -8.85 4.44
N LEU A 64 -2.57 -10.11 4.25
CA LEU A 64 -1.82 -11.09 3.47
C LEU A 64 -2.60 -11.42 2.21
N MET A 65 -1.89 -11.49 1.07
CA MET A 65 -2.48 -11.77 -0.23
C MET A 65 -1.72 -12.88 -0.91
N TYR A 66 -2.43 -13.94 -1.30
CA TYR A 66 -1.88 -15.11 -1.97
C TYR A 66 -2.46 -15.22 -3.37
N CYS A 67 -1.65 -15.64 -4.33
CA CYS A 67 -2.11 -15.88 -5.70
C CYS A 67 -1.13 -16.77 -6.46
N ASP A 68 -1.51 -17.17 -7.68
CA ASP A 68 -0.65 -17.96 -8.55
C ASP A 68 0.32 -17.09 -9.34
N SER A 69 -0.15 -15.92 -9.81
CA SER A 69 0.66 -14.98 -10.55
C SER A 69 0.21 -13.55 -10.27
N ALA A 70 1.09 -12.58 -10.49
CA ALA A 70 0.78 -11.19 -10.23
C ALA A 70 1.67 -10.24 -11.04
N TYR A 71 1.16 -9.04 -11.26
CA TYR A 71 1.95 -7.89 -11.68
C TYR A 71 2.08 -6.96 -10.48
N PHE A 72 3.31 -6.67 -10.08
CA PHE A 72 3.59 -5.75 -8.98
C PHE A 72 4.12 -4.43 -9.52
N PHE A 73 3.39 -3.36 -9.26
CA PHE A 73 3.75 -1.99 -9.65
C PHE A 73 4.35 -1.29 -8.43
N GLU A 74 5.64 -1.46 -8.24
CA GLU A 74 6.32 -0.97 -7.03
C GLU A 74 6.22 0.55 -6.88
N LYS A 75 6.34 1.29 -7.98
CA LYS A 75 6.24 2.76 -7.97
C LYS A 75 4.87 3.26 -7.52
N ASP A 76 3.82 2.54 -7.91
CA ASP A 76 2.44 2.90 -7.56
C ASP A 76 1.98 2.24 -6.27
N ASN A 77 2.81 1.42 -5.66
CA ASN A 77 2.48 0.66 -4.45
C ASN A 77 1.20 -0.17 -4.64
N SER A 78 1.04 -0.78 -5.82
CA SER A 78 -0.15 -1.53 -6.19
C SER A 78 0.20 -2.86 -6.84
N LEU A 79 -0.79 -3.76 -6.91
CA LEU A 79 -0.62 -5.07 -7.53
C LEU A 79 -1.89 -5.54 -8.21
N HIS A 80 -1.71 -6.37 -9.24
CA HIS A 80 -2.80 -7.12 -9.89
C HIS A 80 -2.48 -8.61 -9.73
N ALA A 81 -3.32 -9.33 -9.00
CA ALA A 81 -3.12 -10.75 -8.72
C ALA A 81 -4.11 -11.60 -9.51
N PHE A 82 -3.66 -12.76 -9.95
CA PHE A 82 -4.44 -13.66 -10.80
C PHE A 82 -4.28 -15.11 -10.34
N GLY A 83 -5.39 -15.83 -10.32
CA GLY A 83 -5.42 -17.25 -10.04
C GLY A 83 -5.39 -17.59 -8.56
N HIS A 84 -6.44 -18.25 -8.09
CA HIS A 84 -6.56 -18.71 -6.70
C HIS A 84 -6.22 -17.64 -5.68
N VAL A 85 -6.78 -16.44 -5.89
CA VAL A 85 -6.51 -15.31 -5.01
C VAL A 85 -7.14 -15.55 -3.66
N HIS A 86 -6.36 -15.36 -2.61
CA HIS A 86 -6.79 -15.47 -1.23
C HIS A 86 -6.24 -14.28 -0.46
N MET A 87 -7.13 -13.47 0.10
CA MET A 87 -6.77 -12.30 0.88
C MET A 87 -7.24 -12.47 2.32
N VAL A 88 -6.34 -12.23 3.27
CA VAL A 88 -6.66 -12.33 4.70
C VAL A 88 -6.29 -11.02 5.38
N GLN A 89 -7.22 -10.46 6.13
CA GLN A 89 -6.99 -9.26 6.91
C GLN A 89 -7.17 -9.58 8.39
N GLY A 90 -6.06 -9.87 9.08
CA GLY A 90 -6.08 -10.23 10.49
C GLY A 90 -7.04 -11.39 10.76
N ASP A 91 -7.82 -11.27 11.84
CA ASP A 91 -8.85 -12.26 12.19
C ASP A 91 -10.24 -11.87 11.72
N THR A 92 -10.37 -10.76 11.00
CA THR A 92 -11.68 -10.14 10.74
C THR A 92 -12.24 -10.39 9.36
N LEU A 93 -11.38 -10.55 8.34
CA LEU A 93 -11.83 -10.67 6.97
C LEU A 93 -10.99 -11.67 6.19
N GLU A 94 -11.67 -12.53 5.46
CA GLU A 94 -11.05 -13.48 4.54
C GLU A 94 -11.82 -13.45 3.22
N GLY A 95 -11.10 -13.26 2.11
CA GLY A 95 -11.71 -13.17 0.80
C GLY A 95 -11.02 -14.08 -0.21
N PHE A 96 -11.82 -14.60 -1.15
CA PHE A 96 -11.35 -15.43 -2.26
C PHE A 96 -11.86 -14.87 -3.58
N GLY A 97 -11.09 -15.05 -4.63
CA GLY A 97 -11.48 -14.65 -5.97
C GLY A 97 -10.49 -15.15 -6.99
N ASP A 98 -10.77 -14.90 -8.27
CA ASP A 98 -9.84 -15.23 -9.34
C ASP A 98 -8.92 -14.07 -9.69
N ILE A 99 -9.36 -12.85 -9.48
CA ILE A 99 -8.63 -11.63 -9.80
C ILE A 99 -8.69 -10.67 -8.61
N LEU A 100 -7.55 -10.07 -8.28
CA LEU A 100 -7.46 -9.05 -7.25
C LEU A 100 -6.72 -7.84 -7.79
N PHE A 101 -7.31 -6.66 -7.66
CA PHE A 101 -6.64 -5.38 -7.83
C PHE A 101 -6.50 -4.72 -6.47
N TYR A 102 -5.26 -4.50 -6.04
CA TYR A 102 -4.98 -3.92 -4.72
C TYR A 102 -4.15 -2.66 -4.86
N ASN A 103 -4.58 -1.60 -4.19
CA ASN A 103 -3.82 -0.34 -4.11
C ASN A 103 -3.38 -0.12 -2.66
N GLY A 104 -2.07 -0.16 -2.43
CA GLY A 104 -1.52 -0.01 -1.09
C GLY A 104 -1.64 1.40 -0.52
N ASN A 105 -1.71 2.42 -1.39
CA ASN A 105 -1.85 3.80 -0.95
C ASN A 105 -3.24 4.10 -0.38
N THR A 106 -4.27 3.57 -1.04
CA THR A 106 -5.67 3.77 -0.64
C THR A 106 -6.20 2.62 0.21
N LYS A 107 -5.47 1.50 0.26
CA LYS A 107 -5.89 0.26 0.91
C LYS A 107 -7.19 -0.32 0.34
N LEU A 108 -7.47 -0.02 -0.93
CA LEU A 108 -8.62 -0.55 -1.63
C LEU A 108 -8.28 -1.85 -2.33
N ALA A 109 -9.10 -2.86 -2.09
CA ALA A 109 -9.00 -4.17 -2.72
C ALA A 109 -10.27 -4.43 -3.54
N ARG A 110 -10.09 -4.89 -4.79
CA ARG A 110 -11.20 -5.29 -5.65
C ARG A 110 -10.99 -6.74 -6.06
N LEU A 111 -11.88 -7.60 -5.57
CA LEU A 111 -11.93 -8.99 -5.96
C LEU A 111 -12.94 -9.17 -7.09
N ARG A 112 -12.59 -9.96 -8.09
CA ARG A 112 -13.46 -10.25 -9.23
C ARG A 112 -13.43 -11.74 -9.54
N ARG A 113 -14.56 -12.23 -10.09
CA ARG A 113 -14.80 -13.62 -10.49
C ARG A 113 -14.74 -14.59 -9.33
N ASN A 114 -15.81 -15.32 -9.17
CA ASN A 114 -15.96 -16.35 -8.13
C ASN A 114 -15.60 -15.82 -6.74
N VAL A 115 -16.06 -14.60 -6.43
CA VAL A 115 -15.73 -13.92 -5.17
C VAL A 115 -16.51 -14.55 -4.03
N ARG A 116 -15.79 -14.89 -2.96
CA ARG A 116 -16.37 -15.34 -1.71
C ARG A 116 -15.75 -14.56 -0.56
N LEU A 117 -16.58 -14.07 0.33
CA LEU A 117 -16.16 -13.41 1.56
C LEU A 117 -16.64 -14.22 2.75
N ILE A 118 -15.76 -14.39 3.71
CA ILE A 118 -16.06 -15.15 4.92
C ILE A 118 -15.99 -14.24 6.13
#